data_1366beb0dad2db7df695135a76f4590d
#
_entry.id   1366beb0dad2db7df695135a76f4590d
#
_cell.length_a   1.000
_cell.length_b   1.000
_cell.length_c   1.000
_cell.angle_alpha   90.00
_cell.angle_beta   90.00
_cell.angle_gamma   90.00
#
_symmetry.space_group_name_H-M   'P 1'
#
loop_
_entity.id
_entity.type
_entity.pdbx_description
1 polymer ?
#
loop_
_entity_poly.entity_id
_entity_poly.type
_entity_poly.pdbx_seq_one_letter_code
_entity_poly.pdbx_strand_id
1 'polypeptide(L)'
;MSAFETDFLTDGGQTAESVSAALVAFIAAATRTIDVAIYDFHAREGASARVADALEAAAERGVTVRVAFNVERPRHPAAPRPMAASPEEIDGLEVPTRGVHDVSSLMHHKYVVRDGATVWTGSTNWTDDAFSREENAVIRVGSPSIAHDYTRDFEQLWTHGRVEPSGGAGTVTTLEGGVTIRPFFSPKGPSLAHLVAERLGAARRRIRILSPVVTSGAILGTLAEFTGRASFDVAGAYDATQMEEVMSAWRSVPANHWKIGAWQAIAPRLSGKRSTPYAEGAVHDYMHAKSIVADDEVLTGSFNCSRNGESNAENVLHVTAEPIAERFAAFADAVAARYAGSPGLIRRSSRR
;
A
#
# COMPACT_ATOMS: atom_id res chain seq x y z
N MET A 1 -19.66 -5.98 15.38
CA MET A 1 -18.90 -5.47 14.21
C MET A 1 -18.23 -6.66 13.56
N SER A 2 -18.16 -6.71 12.23
CA SER A 2 -17.41 -7.75 11.53
C SER A 2 -15.95 -7.72 11.98
N ALA A 3 -15.33 -8.89 12.20
CA ALA A 3 -13.93 -8.98 12.57
C ALA A 3 -12.97 -8.52 11.45
N PHE A 4 -13.48 -8.41 10.21
CA PHE A 4 -12.75 -7.90 9.04
C PHE A 4 -13.65 -6.94 8.24
N GLU A 5 -13.21 -5.71 8.10
CA GLU A 5 -13.92 -4.66 7.36
C GLU A 5 -12.98 -4.02 6.33
N THR A 6 -13.56 -3.59 5.20
CA THR A 6 -12.81 -2.91 4.14
C THR A 6 -13.59 -1.72 3.62
N ASP A 7 -12.89 -0.60 3.41
CA ASP A 7 -13.38 0.53 2.63
C ASP A 7 -12.48 0.70 1.40
N PHE A 8 -13.09 0.91 0.25
CA PHE A 8 -12.38 1.19 -0.99
C PHE A 8 -12.54 2.66 -1.33
N LEU A 9 -11.41 3.34 -1.50
CA LEU A 9 -11.37 4.73 -1.90
C LEU A 9 -11.12 4.83 -3.39
N THR A 10 -11.80 5.77 -4.03
CA THR A 10 -11.63 6.07 -5.46
C THR A 10 -11.51 7.57 -5.65
N ASP A 11 -10.82 7.99 -6.69
CA ASP A 11 -10.67 9.40 -7.04
C ASP A 11 -12.04 10.09 -7.15
N GLY A 12 -12.31 11.05 -6.25
CA GLY A 12 -13.57 11.78 -6.16
C GLY A 12 -14.78 10.96 -5.67
N GLY A 13 -14.58 9.70 -5.22
CA GLY A 13 -15.67 8.86 -4.71
C GLY A 13 -16.07 9.15 -3.26
N GLN A 14 -15.19 9.81 -2.52
CA GLN A 14 -15.38 10.24 -1.13
C GLN A 14 -14.64 11.56 -0.88
N THR A 15 -14.91 12.20 0.26
CA THR A 15 -14.19 13.41 0.67
C THR A 15 -13.07 13.10 1.66
N ALA A 16 -12.06 13.97 1.73
CA ALA A 16 -10.98 13.84 2.71
C ALA A 16 -11.51 13.86 4.15
N GLU A 17 -12.54 14.69 4.42
CA GLU A 17 -13.19 14.76 5.72
C GLU A 17 -13.87 13.46 6.13
N SER A 18 -14.49 12.74 5.19
CA SER A 18 -15.17 11.47 5.51
C SER A 18 -14.18 10.38 5.88
N VAL A 19 -13.03 10.30 5.18
CA VAL A 19 -11.99 9.32 5.48
C VAL A 19 -11.25 9.66 6.76
N SER A 20 -10.88 10.94 6.95
CA SER A 20 -10.25 11.39 8.19
C SER A 20 -11.17 11.15 9.39
N ALA A 21 -12.48 11.42 9.28
CA ALA A 21 -13.45 11.16 10.34
C ALA A 21 -13.53 9.68 10.73
N ALA A 22 -13.44 8.76 9.76
CA ALA A 22 -13.41 7.33 10.06
C ALA A 22 -12.15 6.92 10.83
N LEU A 23 -10.98 7.47 10.46
CA LEU A 23 -9.72 7.23 11.17
C LEU A 23 -9.72 7.88 12.56
N VAL A 24 -10.24 9.10 12.68
CA VAL A 24 -10.44 9.80 13.97
C VAL A 24 -11.34 8.97 14.89
N ALA A 25 -12.47 8.44 14.39
CA ALA A 25 -13.34 7.58 15.17
C ALA A 25 -12.63 6.29 15.62
N PHE A 26 -11.78 5.71 14.77
CA PHE A 26 -10.97 4.56 15.14
C PHE A 26 -10.00 4.90 16.27
N ILE A 27 -9.30 6.03 16.21
CA ILE A 27 -8.35 6.51 17.23
C ILE A 27 -9.09 6.88 18.54
N ALA A 28 -10.20 7.60 18.43
CA ALA A 28 -10.98 8.05 19.58
C ALA A 28 -11.55 6.89 20.44
N ALA A 29 -11.75 5.73 19.83
CA ALA A 29 -12.22 4.52 20.53
C ALA A 29 -11.10 3.80 21.34
N ALA A 30 -9.87 4.31 21.32
CA ALA A 30 -8.78 3.75 22.12
C ALA A 30 -8.97 4.02 23.61
N THR A 31 -8.64 3.00 24.41
CA THR A 31 -8.76 3.04 25.88
C THR A 31 -7.44 2.83 26.60
N ARG A 32 -6.42 2.29 25.93
CA ARG A 32 -5.13 1.95 26.53
C ARG A 32 -3.93 2.38 25.72
N THR A 33 -3.87 1.95 24.43
CA THR A 33 -2.68 2.15 23.60
C THR A 33 -3.03 2.45 22.16
N ILE A 34 -2.21 3.27 21.52
CA ILE A 34 -2.20 3.52 20.06
C ILE A 34 -0.75 3.47 19.60
N ASP A 35 -0.42 2.54 18.72
CA ASP A 35 0.86 2.48 18.03
C ASP A 35 0.63 2.75 16.54
N VAL A 36 1.26 3.79 16.01
CA VAL A 36 1.16 4.24 14.61
C VAL A 36 2.47 4.02 13.90
N ALA A 37 2.45 3.37 12.73
CA ALA A 37 3.56 3.43 11.77
C ALA A 37 3.04 4.02 10.47
N ILE A 38 3.53 5.20 10.11
CA ILE A 38 3.03 5.99 8.99
C ILE A 38 4.16 6.52 8.11
N TYR A 39 4.04 6.29 6.80
CA TYR A 39 5.00 6.77 5.81
C TYR A 39 4.84 8.25 5.53
N ASP A 40 3.63 8.69 5.21
CA ASP A 40 3.32 10.05 4.78
C ASP A 40 2.08 10.55 5.52
N PHE A 41 2.26 11.64 6.28
CA PHE A 41 1.24 12.22 7.14
C PHE A 41 1.37 13.74 7.19
N HIS A 42 0.40 14.46 6.63
CA HIS A 42 0.29 15.91 6.74
C HIS A 42 -0.45 16.26 8.04
N ALA A 43 0.33 16.38 9.12
CA ALA A 43 -0.21 16.49 10.48
C ALA A 43 -0.77 17.89 10.80
N ARG A 44 -0.48 18.91 10.00
CA ARG A 44 -0.85 20.32 10.27
C ARG A 44 -1.75 20.93 9.20
N GLU A 45 -2.15 20.16 8.18
CA GLU A 45 -2.91 20.68 7.05
C GLU A 45 -4.18 19.87 6.77
N GLY A 46 -5.22 20.53 6.30
CA GLY A 46 -6.44 19.93 5.75
C GLY A 46 -7.21 19.05 6.71
N ALA A 47 -7.85 18.04 6.13
CA ALA A 47 -8.64 17.07 6.90
C ALA A 47 -7.74 16.09 7.67
N SER A 48 -6.51 15.87 7.21
CA SER A 48 -5.54 15.01 7.88
C SER A 48 -5.03 15.58 9.20
N ALA A 49 -5.02 16.90 9.40
CA ALA A 49 -4.69 17.53 10.69
C ALA A 49 -5.61 17.05 11.83
N ARG A 50 -6.87 16.72 11.54
CA ARG A 50 -7.81 16.16 12.53
C ARG A 50 -7.36 14.82 13.10
N VAL A 51 -6.54 14.08 12.35
CA VAL A 51 -5.96 12.82 12.83
C VAL A 51 -4.88 13.11 13.86
N ALA A 52 -4.07 14.16 13.67
CA ALA A 52 -3.12 14.64 14.66
C ALA A 52 -3.83 15.07 15.96
N ASP A 53 -4.86 15.91 15.84
CA ASP A 53 -5.68 16.35 16.98
C ASP A 53 -6.27 15.15 17.75
N ALA A 54 -6.68 14.08 17.04
CA ALA A 54 -7.24 12.89 17.67
C ALA A 54 -6.19 12.06 18.41
N LEU A 55 -4.94 12.00 17.91
CA LEU A 55 -3.83 11.34 18.59
C LEU A 55 -3.45 12.10 19.88
N GLU A 56 -3.34 13.42 19.81
CA GLU A 56 -3.05 14.29 20.95
C GLU A 56 -4.18 14.21 21.99
N ALA A 57 -5.44 14.31 21.59
CA ALA A 57 -6.59 14.14 22.47
C ALA A 57 -6.68 12.74 23.09
N ALA A 58 -6.21 11.68 22.42
CA ALA A 58 -6.12 10.35 23.01
C ALA A 58 -5.07 10.32 24.13
N ALA A 59 -3.92 10.96 23.94
CA ALA A 59 -2.88 11.07 24.96
C ALA A 59 -3.36 11.87 26.18
N GLU A 60 -4.08 12.99 25.97
CA GLU A 60 -4.70 13.78 27.04
C GLU A 60 -5.69 12.95 27.87
N ARG A 61 -6.39 11.99 27.26
CA ARG A 61 -7.26 11.03 27.98
C ARG A 61 -6.51 9.94 28.74
N GLY A 62 -5.16 9.92 28.69
CA GLY A 62 -4.32 8.93 29.35
C GLY A 62 -4.04 7.67 28.51
N VAL A 63 -4.36 7.67 27.21
CA VAL A 63 -3.98 6.60 26.27
C VAL A 63 -2.48 6.73 25.97
N THR A 64 -1.72 5.64 26.01
CA THR A 64 -0.34 5.63 25.56
C THR A 64 -0.30 5.69 24.04
N VAL A 65 0.13 6.81 23.47
CA VAL A 65 0.23 7.02 22.02
C VAL A 65 1.69 7.05 21.60
N ARG A 66 2.05 6.33 20.52
CA ARG A 66 3.40 6.35 19.92
C ARG A 66 3.27 6.42 18.40
N VAL A 67 4.10 7.24 17.76
CA VAL A 67 4.10 7.42 16.30
C VAL A 67 5.50 7.17 15.74
N ALA A 68 5.68 6.07 15.01
CA ALA A 68 6.86 5.82 14.19
C ALA A 68 6.60 6.36 12.77
N PHE A 69 7.51 7.14 12.23
CA PHE A 69 7.34 7.77 10.93
C PHE A 69 8.61 7.69 10.07
N ASN A 70 8.44 7.74 8.75
CA ASN A 70 9.56 7.68 7.82
C ASN A 70 10.33 9.00 7.81
N VAL A 71 11.66 8.91 7.90
CA VAL A 71 12.54 10.06 7.69
C VAL A 71 13.42 9.80 6.48
N GLU A 72 13.18 10.56 5.42
CA GLU A 72 13.97 10.44 4.21
C GLU A 72 15.34 11.11 4.36
N ARG A 73 16.39 10.42 3.92
CA ARG A 73 17.67 11.05 3.69
C ARG A 73 17.78 11.48 2.23
N PRO A 74 18.27 12.70 1.94
CA PRO A 74 18.52 13.13 0.58
C PRO A 74 19.49 12.15 -0.11
N ARG A 75 19.00 11.36 -1.07
CA ARG A 75 19.83 10.38 -1.79
C ARG A 75 20.75 11.04 -2.82
N HIS A 76 20.33 12.16 -3.38
CA HIS A 76 21.10 12.96 -4.33
C HIS A 76 20.48 14.35 -4.52
N PRO A 77 21.27 15.44 -4.64
CA PRO A 77 20.73 16.80 -4.83
C PRO A 77 19.88 16.99 -6.11
N ALA A 78 19.99 16.08 -7.07
CA ALA A 78 19.32 16.15 -8.37
C ALA A 78 18.15 15.15 -8.55
N ALA A 79 17.82 14.31 -7.56
CA ALA A 79 16.68 13.42 -7.66
C ALA A 79 15.41 14.13 -7.14
N PRO A 80 14.26 14.06 -7.87
CA PRO A 80 12.99 14.49 -7.32
C PRO A 80 12.77 13.78 -5.97
N ARG A 81 12.47 14.51 -4.92
CA ARG A 81 12.17 13.94 -3.62
C ARG A 81 10.75 13.39 -3.67
N PRO A 82 10.50 12.13 -3.31
CA PRO A 82 9.14 11.76 -2.89
C PRO A 82 8.78 12.66 -1.70
N MET A 83 7.60 13.27 -1.72
CA MET A 83 7.15 14.04 -0.57
C MET A 83 6.55 13.06 0.44
N ALA A 84 7.37 12.62 1.39
CA ALA A 84 6.86 12.31 2.71
C ALA A 84 6.57 13.62 3.43
N ALA A 85 5.63 13.60 4.37
CA ALA A 85 5.36 14.73 5.24
C ALA A 85 6.66 15.28 5.82
N SER A 86 6.69 16.59 6.01
CA SER A 86 7.80 17.21 6.72
C SER A 86 8.02 16.49 8.04
N PRO A 87 9.19 15.88 8.28
CA PRO A 87 9.47 15.21 9.55
C PRO A 87 9.19 16.13 10.74
N GLU A 88 9.38 17.43 10.56
CA GLU A 88 9.14 18.46 11.57
C GLU A 88 7.67 18.56 11.98
N GLU A 89 6.72 18.31 11.08
CA GLU A 89 5.30 18.32 11.40
C GLU A 89 4.91 17.18 12.35
N ILE A 90 5.49 16.00 12.15
CA ILE A 90 5.21 14.83 12.97
C ILE A 90 5.99 14.91 14.28
N ASP A 91 7.24 15.34 14.26
CA ASP A 91 8.02 15.60 15.48
C ASP A 91 7.42 16.71 16.36
N GLY A 92 6.62 17.58 15.77
CA GLY A 92 5.88 18.62 16.48
C GLY A 92 4.57 18.17 17.14
N LEU A 93 4.22 16.88 17.06
CA LEU A 93 3.05 16.32 17.78
C LEU A 93 3.33 16.26 19.29
N GLU A 94 2.31 16.53 20.11
CA GLU A 94 2.39 16.42 21.57
C GLU A 94 2.29 14.97 22.09
N VAL A 95 2.88 14.03 21.33
CA VAL A 95 2.96 12.61 21.66
C VAL A 95 4.36 12.07 21.34
N PRO A 96 4.81 10.99 21.99
CA PRO A 96 6.08 10.34 21.64
C PRO A 96 6.16 9.97 20.17
N THR A 97 7.19 10.48 19.48
CA THR A 97 7.47 10.20 18.06
C THR A 97 8.81 9.49 17.91
N ARG A 98 8.97 8.74 16.81
CA ARG A 98 10.20 8.05 16.45
C ARG A 98 10.46 8.11 14.96
N GLY A 99 11.43 8.91 14.53
CA GLY A 99 11.92 8.88 13.16
C GLY A 99 12.59 7.54 12.82
N VAL A 100 12.15 6.90 11.74
CA VAL A 100 12.75 5.67 11.21
C VAL A 100 13.56 6.01 9.98
N HIS A 101 14.87 5.78 10.06
CA HIS A 101 15.84 6.15 9.04
C HIS A 101 16.41 4.93 8.34
N ASP A 102 16.67 5.03 7.04
CA ASP A 102 17.52 4.10 6.32
C ASP A 102 18.24 4.80 5.16
N VAL A 103 19.32 4.20 4.66
CA VAL A 103 20.11 4.79 3.55
C VAL A 103 19.46 4.52 2.21
N SER A 104 18.79 3.37 2.06
CA SER A 104 18.28 2.86 0.78
C SER A 104 16.85 2.38 0.80
N SER A 105 16.22 2.36 1.97
CA SER A 105 14.90 1.79 2.19
C SER A 105 13.98 2.78 2.92
N LEU A 106 12.68 2.61 2.75
CA LEU A 106 11.66 3.46 3.37
C LEU A 106 10.90 2.66 4.44
N MET A 107 10.52 3.33 5.51
CA MET A 107 9.47 2.84 6.38
C MET A 107 8.12 3.19 5.73
N HIS A 108 7.59 2.28 4.92
CA HIS A 108 6.45 2.54 4.03
C HIS A 108 5.11 2.04 4.57
N HIS A 109 5.04 1.75 5.86
CA HIS A 109 3.80 1.35 6.55
C HIS A 109 2.75 2.46 6.60
N LYS A 110 1.49 2.05 6.74
CA LYS A 110 0.32 2.87 7.00
C LYS A 110 -0.61 2.07 7.90
N TYR A 111 -0.26 1.96 9.20
CA TYR A 111 -1.11 1.22 10.12
C TYR A 111 -1.20 1.86 11.50
N VAL A 112 -2.28 1.53 12.18
CA VAL A 112 -2.52 1.82 13.60
C VAL A 112 -2.85 0.52 14.31
N VAL A 113 -2.19 0.24 15.42
CA VAL A 113 -2.60 -0.79 16.36
C VAL A 113 -3.28 -0.12 17.55
N ARG A 114 -4.55 -0.45 17.78
CA ARG A 114 -5.34 0.08 18.89
C ARG A 114 -5.54 -0.99 19.95
N ASP A 115 -5.18 -0.67 21.20
CA ASP A 115 -5.38 -1.46 22.41
C ASP A 115 -4.80 -2.89 22.36
N GLY A 116 -3.87 -3.17 21.42
CA GLY A 116 -3.37 -4.52 21.13
C GLY A 116 -4.47 -5.49 20.67
N ALA A 117 -5.55 -4.99 20.11
CA ALA A 117 -6.73 -5.77 19.77
C ALA A 117 -7.27 -5.53 18.37
N THR A 118 -7.07 -4.35 17.80
CA THR A 118 -7.60 -3.98 16.48
C THR A 118 -6.53 -3.28 15.67
N VAL A 119 -6.45 -3.60 14.39
CA VAL A 119 -5.53 -2.99 13.43
C VAL A 119 -6.32 -2.23 12.38
N TRP A 120 -5.90 -1.00 12.08
CA TRP A 120 -6.21 -0.25 10.87
C TRP A 120 -4.99 -0.31 9.96
N THR A 121 -5.12 -0.74 8.72
CA THR A 121 -4.02 -0.84 7.77
C THR A 121 -4.51 -0.65 6.33
N GLY A 122 -3.61 -0.74 5.36
CA GLY A 122 -3.93 -0.64 3.94
C GLY A 122 -2.91 0.16 3.16
N SER A 123 -3.37 0.79 2.09
CA SER A 123 -2.50 1.51 1.16
C SER A 123 -2.49 3.03 1.37
N THR A 124 -3.41 3.57 2.18
CA THR A 124 -3.73 4.99 2.28
C THR A 124 -2.74 5.76 3.13
N ASN A 125 -2.02 6.70 2.56
CA ASN A 125 -1.29 7.74 3.30
C ASN A 125 -2.28 8.68 4.02
N TRP A 126 -1.80 9.46 4.98
CA TRP A 126 -2.65 10.40 5.73
C TRP A 126 -2.47 11.81 5.20
N THR A 127 -2.90 12.00 3.95
CA THR A 127 -2.92 13.28 3.24
C THR A 127 -4.30 13.48 2.62
N ASP A 128 -4.71 14.70 2.40
CA ASP A 128 -6.02 15.02 1.82
C ASP A 128 -6.18 14.43 0.42
N ASP A 129 -5.10 14.42 -0.37
CA ASP A 129 -5.09 13.82 -1.70
C ASP A 129 -5.26 12.29 -1.62
N ALA A 130 -4.55 11.60 -0.70
CA ALA A 130 -4.70 10.16 -0.51
C ALA A 130 -6.11 9.78 -0.03
N PHE A 131 -6.77 10.67 0.72
CA PHE A 131 -8.13 10.47 1.20
C PHE A 131 -9.20 10.72 0.14
N SER A 132 -8.97 11.58 -0.85
CA SER A 132 -10.02 12.05 -1.76
C SER A 132 -9.76 11.82 -3.24
N ARG A 133 -8.50 11.63 -3.68
CA ARG A 133 -8.09 11.64 -5.09
C ARG A 133 -7.41 10.36 -5.56
N GLU A 134 -6.96 9.52 -4.64
CA GLU A 134 -6.29 8.27 -4.96
C GLU A 134 -7.22 7.06 -4.85
N GLU A 135 -6.99 6.04 -5.66
CA GLU A 135 -7.51 4.71 -5.41
C GLU A 135 -6.73 4.07 -4.28
N ASN A 136 -7.40 3.69 -3.21
CA ASN A 136 -6.80 3.06 -2.04
C ASN A 136 -7.71 1.99 -1.44
N ALA A 137 -7.16 1.14 -0.57
CA ALA A 137 -7.91 0.24 0.28
C ALA A 137 -7.55 0.50 1.74
N VAL A 138 -8.58 0.60 2.57
CA VAL A 138 -8.48 0.67 4.03
C VAL A 138 -9.04 -0.61 4.60
N ILE A 139 -8.34 -1.21 5.56
CA ILE A 139 -8.70 -2.49 6.17
C ILE A 139 -8.69 -2.32 7.69
N ARG A 140 -9.74 -2.82 8.34
CA ARG A 140 -9.82 -2.92 9.79
C ARG A 140 -9.97 -4.37 10.19
N VAL A 141 -9.11 -4.82 11.11
CA VAL A 141 -9.13 -6.20 11.61
C VAL A 141 -9.22 -6.20 13.12
N GLY A 142 -10.31 -6.74 13.66
CA GLY A 142 -10.50 -6.98 15.09
C GLY A 142 -9.97 -8.37 15.46
N SER A 143 -8.71 -8.45 15.88
CA SER A 143 -8.06 -9.70 16.29
C SER A 143 -6.82 -9.42 17.13
N PRO A 144 -6.78 -9.84 18.41
CA PRO A 144 -5.59 -9.71 19.24
C PRO A 144 -4.36 -10.41 18.66
N SER A 145 -4.53 -11.55 17.98
CA SER A 145 -3.43 -12.26 17.32
C SER A 145 -2.80 -11.44 16.20
N ILE A 146 -3.62 -10.86 15.31
CA ILE A 146 -3.15 -10.00 14.24
C ILE A 146 -2.55 -8.70 14.81
N ALA A 147 -3.20 -8.09 15.80
CA ALA A 147 -2.69 -6.91 16.48
C ALA A 147 -1.31 -7.17 17.12
N HIS A 148 -1.11 -8.34 17.74
CA HIS A 148 0.18 -8.76 18.29
C HIS A 148 1.29 -8.82 17.22
N ASP A 149 1.00 -9.36 16.03
CA ASP A 149 1.97 -9.42 14.94
C ASP A 149 2.37 -8.02 14.44
N TYR A 150 1.40 -7.08 14.33
CA TYR A 150 1.67 -5.68 13.99
C TYR A 150 2.43 -4.95 15.11
N THR A 151 2.09 -5.20 16.39
CA THR A 151 2.83 -4.63 17.53
C THR A 151 4.27 -5.12 17.54
N ARG A 152 4.53 -6.40 17.23
CA ARG A 152 5.89 -6.93 17.14
C ARG A 152 6.73 -6.21 16.07
N ASP A 153 6.15 -5.95 14.90
CA ASP A 153 6.80 -5.17 13.83
C ASP A 153 7.03 -3.73 14.28
N PHE A 154 6.03 -3.09 14.89
CA PHE A 154 6.13 -1.74 15.44
C PHE A 154 7.27 -1.62 16.47
N GLU A 155 7.38 -2.56 17.41
CA GLU A 155 8.43 -2.55 18.43
C GLU A 155 9.84 -2.65 17.85
N GLN A 156 10.02 -3.37 16.74
CA GLN A 156 11.30 -3.41 16.04
C GLN A 156 11.66 -2.05 15.46
N LEU A 157 10.70 -1.39 14.79
CA LEU A 157 10.89 -0.04 14.25
C LEU A 157 11.11 0.99 15.37
N TRP A 158 10.31 0.92 16.42
CA TRP A 158 10.36 1.84 17.55
C TRP A 158 11.70 1.75 18.30
N THR A 159 12.14 0.54 18.57
CA THR A 159 13.39 0.30 19.33
C THR A 159 14.61 0.71 18.53
N HIS A 160 14.66 0.35 17.26
CA HIS A 160 15.87 0.53 16.45
C HIS A 160 15.90 1.87 15.68
N GLY A 161 14.76 2.47 15.36
CA GLY A 161 14.66 3.65 14.51
C GLY A 161 15.21 3.41 13.09
N ARG A 162 15.18 2.15 12.61
CA ARG A 162 15.72 1.70 11.32
C ARG A 162 14.84 0.63 10.70
N VAL A 163 14.84 0.59 9.36
CA VAL A 163 14.08 -0.39 8.56
C VAL A 163 14.72 -1.78 8.61
N GLU A 164 16.03 -1.88 8.44
CA GLU A 164 16.75 -3.15 8.25
C GLU A 164 16.45 -4.23 9.32
N PRO A 165 16.33 -3.94 10.62
CA PRO A 165 16.06 -4.98 11.61
C PRO A 165 14.59 -5.38 11.72
N SER A 166 13.66 -4.70 11.03
CA SER A 166 12.22 -4.95 11.13
C SER A 166 11.72 -6.04 10.17
N GLY A 167 10.52 -6.52 10.41
CA GLY A 167 9.81 -7.46 9.55
C GLY A 167 9.68 -8.88 10.13
N GLY A 168 9.10 -9.76 9.32
CA GLY A 168 8.85 -11.16 9.66
C GLY A 168 7.51 -11.66 9.14
N ALA A 169 7.20 -12.94 9.40
CA ALA A 169 5.89 -13.51 9.14
C ALA A 169 5.07 -13.57 10.43
N GLY A 170 3.82 -13.20 10.32
CA GLY A 170 2.85 -13.33 11.40
C GLY A 170 2.23 -14.71 11.49
N THR A 171 1.33 -14.86 12.45
CA THR A 171 0.61 -16.08 12.74
C THR A 171 -0.58 -16.24 11.79
N VAL A 172 -0.83 -17.46 11.33
CA VAL A 172 -2.09 -17.77 10.63
C VAL A 172 -3.24 -17.69 11.64
N THR A 173 -4.18 -16.80 11.40
CA THR A 173 -5.32 -16.57 12.28
C THR A 173 -6.62 -16.77 11.50
N THR A 174 -7.53 -17.58 12.03
CA THR A 174 -8.87 -17.73 11.47
C THR A 174 -9.85 -16.91 12.31
N LEU A 175 -10.52 -15.97 11.65
CA LEU A 175 -11.56 -15.14 12.25
C LEU A 175 -12.92 -15.85 12.19
N GLU A 176 -13.90 -15.31 12.91
CA GLU A 176 -15.29 -15.72 12.80
C GLU A 176 -15.76 -15.63 11.35
N GLY A 177 -16.53 -16.61 10.88
CA GLY A 177 -16.93 -16.71 9.47
C GLY A 177 -15.92 -17.40 8.56
N GLY A 178 -14.83 -17.96 9.11
CA GLY A 178 -13.88 -18.78 8.35
C GLY A 178 -12.85 -17.98 7.56
N VAL A 179 -12.74 -16.68 7.77
CA VAL A 179 -11.74 -15.81 7.13
C VAL A 179 -10.37 -16.13 7.70
N THR A 180 -9.46 -16.65 6.89
CA THR A 180 -8.08 -16.91 7.31
C THR A 180 -7.17 -15.77 6.88
N ILE A 181 -6.37 -15.25 7.83
CA ILE A 181 -5.47 -14.11 7.62
C ILE A 181 -4.08 -14.45 8.12
N ARG A 182 -3.08 -14.05 7.37
CA ARG A 182 -1.68 -14.05 7.81
C ARG A 182 -1.00 -12.75 7.40
N PRO A 183 -0.51 -11.94 8.34
CA PRO A 183 0.31 -10.78 8.00
C PRO A 183 1.75 -11.19 7.70
N PHE A 184 2.37 -10.46 6.77
CA PHE A 184 3.78 -10.56 6.43
C PHE A 184 4.38 -9.15 6.42
N PHE A 185 5.63 -9.04 6.89
CA PHE A 185 6.35 -7.78 6.99
C PHE A 185 7.75 -7.92 6.38
N SER A 186 8.19 -6.95 5.59
CA SER A 186 9.55 -6.84 5.07
C SER A 186 10.34 -5.77 5.86
N PRO A 187 11.69 -5.70 5.73
CA PRO A 187 12.53 -6.53 4.86
C PRO A 187 12.87 -7.92 5.44
N LYS A 188 12.86 -8.14 6.76
CA LYS A 188 13.08 -9.46 7.33
C LYS A 188 11.87 -10.36 7.14
N GLY A 189 12.12 -11.64 6.87
CA GLY A 189 11.07 -12.61 6.66
C GLY A 189 11.01 -13.09 5.21
N PRO A 190 9.90 -13.75 4.81
CA PRO A 190 9.70 -14.18 3.44
C PRO A 190 9.63 -12.97 2.49
N SER A 191 10.23 -13.10 1.29
CA SER A 191 10.11 -12.06 0.27
C SER A 191 8.64 -11.85 -0.12
N LEU A 192 8.14 -10.63 0.06
CA LEU A 192 6.77 -10.26 -0.31
C LEU A 192 6.53 -10.41 -1.81
N ALA A 193 7.55 -10.13 -2.63
CA ALA A 193 7.45 -10.31 -4.08
C ALA A 193 7.33 -11.78 -4.47
N HIS A 194 8.06 -12.68 -3.81
CA HIS A 194 7.94 -14.12 -4.06
C HIS A 194 6.61 -14.66 -3.53
N LEU A 195 6.13 -14.22 -2.38
CA LEU A 195 4.80 -14.56 -1.88
C LEU A 195 3.72 -14.18 -2.91
N VAL A 196 3.74 -12.96 -3.42
CA VAL A 196 2.80 -12.50 -4.46
C VAL A 196 2.94 -13.35 -5.73
N ALA A 197 4.16 -13.56 -6.22
CA ALA A 197 4.41 -14.35 -7.43
C ALA A 197 3.92 -15.80 -7.28
N GLU A 198 4.12 -16.42 -6.11
CA GLU A 198 3.64 -17.77 -5.80
C GLU A 198 2.11 -17.85 -5.87
N ARG A 199 1.40 -16.89 -5.23
CA ARG A 199 -0.07 -16.87 -5.28
C ARG A 199 -0.60 -16.63 -6.69
N LEU A 200 0.01 -15.69 -7.42
CA LEU A 200 -0.32 -15.46 -8.83
C LEU A 200 -0.10 -16.72 -9.67
N GLY A 201 1.05 -17.39 -9.54
CA GLY A 201 1.36 -18.61 -10.29
C GLY A 201 0.44 -19.78 -9.99
N ALA A 202 -0.11 -19.85 -8.77
CA ALA A 202 -1.06 -20.87 -8.34
C ALA A 202 -2.49 -20.61 -8.84
N ALA A 203 -2.83 -19.41 -9.31
CA ALA A 203 -4.18 -19.05 -9.73
C ALA A 203 -4.69 -19.92 -10.89
N ARG A 204 -5.96 -20.31 -10.82
CA ARG A 204 -6.62 -21.21 -11.77
C ARG A 204 -7.77 -20.56 -12.53
N ARG A 205 -8.38 -19.51 -11.98
CA ARG A 205 -9.59 -18.87 -12.52
C ARG A 205 -9.36 -17.44 -12.93
N ARG A 206 -8.84 -16.63 -12.04
CA ARG A 206 -8.70 -15.18 -12.25
C ARG A 206 -7.52 -14.58 -11.49
N ILE A 207 -7.03 -13.47 -12.03
CA ILE A 207 -6.11 -12.54 -11.35
C ILE A 207 -6.70 -11.13 -11.45
N ARG A 208 -6.70 -10.41 -10.32
CA ARG A 208 -6.89 -8.95 -10.30
C ARG A 208 -5.69 -8.30 -9.64
N ILE A 209 -5.16 -7.26 -10.26
CA ILE A 209 -4.02 -6.55 -9.72
C ILE A 209 -4.25 -5.03 -9.75
N LEU A 210 -4.10 -4.41 -8.58
CA LEU A 210 -3.98 -2.97 -8.43
C LEU A 210 -2.61 -2.69 -7.83
N SER A 211 -1.78 -1.94 -8.53
CA SER A 211 -0.47 -1.51 -8.03
C SER A 211 -0.02 -0.28 -8.81
N PRO A 212 0.49 0.77 -8.17
CA PRO A 212 0.98 1.95 -8.90
C PRO A 212 1.98 1.56 -9.99
N VAL A 213 2.90 0.68 -9.64
CA VAL A 213 3.91 0.17 -10.57
C VAL A 213 4.07 -1.35 -10.42
N VAL A 214 4.50 -2.03 -11.49
CA VAL A 214 4.82 -3.47 -11.49
C VAL A 214 6.26 -3.64 -11.97
N THR A 215 7.21 -3.57 -11.04
CA THR A 215 8.65 -3.56 -11.38
C THR A 215 9.45 -4.70 -10.71
N SER A 216 8.85 -5.43 -9.77
CA SER A 216 9.45 -6.66 -9.22
C SER A 216 9.59 -7.71 -10.32
N GLY A 217 10.80 -8.26 -10.46
CA GLY A 217 11.09 -9.27 -11.49
C GLY A 217 10.26 -10.54 -11.31
N ALA A 218 10.09 -11.01 -10.08
CA ALA A 218 9.30 -12.21 -9.78
C ALA A 218 7.82 -12.03 -10.18
N ILE A 219 7.21 -10.90 -9.76
CA ILE A 219 5.79 -10.62 -10.04
C ILE A 219 5.57 -10.42 -11.53
N LEU A 220 6.41 -9.60 -12.18
CA LEU A 220 6.27 -9.27 -13.60
C LEU A 220 6.49 -10.51 -14.48
N GLY A 221 7.50 -11.34 -14.15
CA GLY A 221 7.76 -12.60 -14.86
C GLY A 221 6.59 -13.55 -14.76
N THR A 222 6.05 -13.76 -13.56
CA THR A 222 4.87 -14.62 -13.34
C THR A 222 3.64 -14.10 -14.11
N LEU A 223 3.35 -12.80 -14.07
CA LEU A 223 2.25 -12.23 -14.83
C LEU A 223 2.42 -12.43 -16.34
N ALA A 224 3.64 -12.32 -16.85
CA ALA A 224 3.93 -12.49 -18.27
C ALA A 224 3.61 -13.92 -18.76
N GLU A 225 3.69 -14.96 -17.90
CA GLU A 225 3.32 -16.33 -18.24
C GLU A 225 1.83 -16.48 -18.58
N PHE A 226 0.96 -15.62 -18.01
CA PHE A 226 -0.47 -15.64 -18.31
C PHE A 226 -0.83 -15.04 -19.67
N THR A 227 0.10 -14.35 -20.33
CA THR A 227 -0.16 -13.74 -21.66
C THR A 227 -0.40 -14.78 -22.74
N GLY A 228 0.23 -15.98 -22.62
CA GLY A 228 -0.02 -17.14 -23.50
C GLY A 228 -1.36 -17.85 -23.25
N ARG A 229 -2.07 -17.52 -22.16
CA ARG A 229 -3.34 -18.13 -21.76
C ARG A 229 -4.50 -17.19 -22.12
N ALA A 230 -4.92 -17.19 -23.39
CA ALA A 230 -5.91 -16.23 -23.88
C ALA A 230 -7.25 -16.24 -23.14
N SER A 231 -7.67 -17.39 -22.61
CA SER A 231 -8.91 -17.55 -21.84
C SER A 231 -8.77 -17.32 -20.35
N PHE A 232 -7.55 -17.06 -19.84
CA PHE A 232 -7.36 -16.80 -18.42
C PHE A 232 -7.75 -15.35 -18.10
N ASP A 233 -8.58 -15.19 -17.07
CA ASP A 233 -9.13 -13.90 -16.68
C ASP A 233 -8.12 -13.07 -15.87
N VAL A 234 -7.50 -12.08 -16.51
CA VAL A 234 -6.59 -11.10 -15.89
C VAL A 234 -7.09 -9.71 -16.16
N ALA A 235 -7.29 -8.93 -15.11
CA ALA A 235 -7.63 -7.52 -15.20
C ALA A 235 -7.04 -6.73 -14.02
N GLY A 236 -7.15 -5.40 -14.06
CA GLY A 236 -6.70 -4.53 -13.00
C GLY A 236 -6.28 -3.15 -13.52
N ALA A 237 -5.60 -2.41 -12.65
CA ALA A 237 -5.13 -1.08 -13.01
C ALA A 237 -3.75 -0.75 -12.44
N TYR A 238 -3.09 0.19 -13.08
CA TYR A 238 -1.79 0.73 -12.72
C TYR A 238 -1.74 2.24 -12.93
N ASP A 239 -0.71 2.90 -12.40
CA ASP A 239 -0.45 4.31 -12.67
C ASP A 239 0.36 4.45 -13.95
N ALA A 240 -0.28 4.98 -15.01
CA ALA A 240 0.36 5.07 -16.32
C ALA A 240 1.48 6.10 -16.34
N THR A 241 1.35 7.21 -15.61
CA THR A 241 2.37 8.25 -15.51
C THR A 241 3.64 7.68 -14.87
N GLN A 242 3.52 7.00 -13.73
CA GLN A 242 4.66 6.38 -13.06
C GLN A 242 5.28 5.24 -13.88
N MET A 243 4.46 4.41 -14.54
CA MET A 243 5.00 3.33 -15.39
C MET A 243 5.70 3.87 -16.66
N GLU A 244 5.30 5.03 -17.18
CA GLU A 244 6.04 5.69 -18.27
C GLU A 244 7.46 6.09 -17.83
N GLU A 245 7.61 6.64 -16.64
CA GLU A 245 8.92 6.97 -16.05
C GLU A 245 9.77 5.70 -15.82
N VAL A 246 9.17 4.65 -15.27
CA VAL A 246 9.82 3.34 -15.09
C VAL A 246 10.30 2.77 -16.43
N MET A 247 9.46 2.78 -17.45
CA MET A 247 9.79 2.29 -18.79
C MET A 247 10.93 3.11 -19.42
N SER A 248 10.95 4.42 -19.20
CA SER A 248 12.05 5.30 -19.63
C SER A 248 13.36 4.91 -18.94
N ALA A 249 13.34 4.73 -17.62
CA ALA A 249 14.51 4.29 -16.87
C ALA A 249 15.02 2.89 -17.30
N TRP A 250 14.11 1.94 -17.59
CA TRP A 250 14.51 0.61 -18.04
C TRP A 250 15.21 0.60 -19.39
N ARG A 251 14.85 1.51 -20.31
CA ARG A 251 15.51 1.61 -21.64
C ARG A 251 16.99 1.95 -21.52
N SER A 252 17.39 2.70 -20.50
CA SER A 252 18.80 3.07 -20.28
C SER A 252 19.64 1.98 -19.61
N VAL A 253 19.01 0.88 -19.12
CA VAL A 253 19.69 -0.19 -18.37
C VAL A 253 19.49 -1.53 -19.09
N PRO A 254 20.50 -2.06 -19.84
CA PRO A 254 20.35 -3.30 -20.60
C PRO A 254 19.81 -4.49 -19.82
N ALA A 255 20.20 -4.65 -18.55
CA ALA A 255 19.72 -5.72 -17.67
C ALA A 255 18.20 -5.68 -17.41
N ASN A 256 17.53 -4.56 -17.69
CA ASN A 256 16.09 -4.39 -17.53
C ASN A 256 15.31 -4.56 -18.84
N HIS A 257 15.95 -4.77 -19.99
CA HIS A 257 15.25 -4.83 -21.29
C HIS A 257 14.21 -5.95 -21.35
N TRP A 258 14.46 -7.10 -20.71
CA TRP A 258 13.48 -8.17 -20.64
C TRP A 258 12.19 -7.75 -19.94
N LYS A 259 12.27 -6.86 -18.92
CA LYS A 259 11.11 -6.31 -18.21
C LYS A 259 10.22 -5.49 -19.13
N ILE A 260 10.80 -4.81 -20.12
CA ILE A 260 10.05 -4.03 -21.10
C ILE A 260 9.15 -4.97 -21.90
N GLY A 261 9.70 -6.08 -22.42
CA GLY A 261 8.92 -7.08 -23.15
C GLY A 261 7.83 -7.73 -22.29
N ALA A 262 8.16 -8.11 -21.06
CA ALA A 262 7.19 -8.68 -20.12
C ALA A 262 6.05 -7.71 -19.80
N TRP A 263 6.37 -6.43 -19.55
CA TRP A 263 5.37 -5.40 -19.32
C TRP A 263 4.47 -5.16 -20.53
N GLN A 264 5.07 -5.02 -21.73
CA GLN A 264 4.31 -4.85 -22.97
C GLN A 264 3.38 -6.00 -23.29
N ALA A 265 3.68 -7.20 -22.81
CA ALA A 265 2.83 -8.37 -22.97
C ALA A 265 1.61 -8.33 -22.04
N ILE A 266 1.77 -7.88 -20.76
CA ILE A 266 0.69 -7.87 -19.78
C ILE A 266 -0.13 -6.58 -19.77
N ALA A 267 0.48 -5.43 -20.07
CA ALA A 267 -0.17 -4.13 -20.03
C ALA A 267 -1.50 -4.02 -20.81
N PRO A 268 -1.69 -4.71 -21.96
CA PRO A 268 -2.97 -4.69 -22.68
C PRO A 268 -4.15 -5.30 -21.91
N ARG A 269 -3.89 -6.04 -20.82
CA ARG A 269 -4.92 -6.61 -19.96
C ARG A 269 -5.24 -5.71 -18.74
N LEU A 270 -4.53 -4.60 -18.60
CA LEU A 270 -4.65 -3.67 -17.48
C LEU A 270 -5.05 -2.28 -17.99
N SER A 271 -5.71 -1.51 -17.13
CA SER A 271 -6.07 -0.12 -17.40
C SER A 271 -5.10 0.83 -16.72
N GLY A 272 -4.69 1.90 -17.42
CA GLY A 272 -3.74 2.88 -16.90
C GLY A 272 -4.44 4.16 -16.47
N LYS A 273 -4.38 4.53 -15.18
CA LYS A 273 -4.73 5.88 -14.73
C LYS A 273 -3.60 6.85 -15.11
N ARG A 274 -3.94 7.93 -15.81
CA ARG A 274 -2.99 9.03 -16.03
C ARG A 274 -3.09 10.00 -14.87
N SER A 275 -2.19 9.82 -13.92
CA SER A 275 -2.06 10.73 -12.79
C SER A 275 -1.28 11.99 -13.14
N THR A 276 -1.42 13.02 -12.31
CA THR A 276 -0.59 14.22 -12.38
C THR A 276 0.88 13.83 -12.14
N PRO A 277 1.81 14.25 -13.03
CA PRO A 277 3.23 14.02 -12.81
C PRO A 277 3.70 14.61 -11.49
N TYR A 278 4.57 13.89 -10.79
CA TYR A 278 5.11 14.35 -9.53
C TYR A 278 5.84 15.69 -9.68
N ALA A 279 5.42 16.68 -8.91
CA ALA A 279 6.10 17.95 -8.71
C ALA A 279 5.82 18.47 -7.30
N GLU A 280 6.69 19.30 -6.76
CA GLU A 280 6.46 19.91 -5.45
C GLU A 280 5.18 20.77 -5.47
N GLY A 281 4.27 20.54 -4.53
CA GLY A 281 2.96 21.20 -4.45
C GLY A 281 1.94 20.77 -5.51
N ALA A 282 2.26 19.79 -6.34
CA ALA A 282 1.28 19.21 -7.26
C ALA A 282 0.28 18.31 -6.52
N VAL A 283 -0.90 18.18 -7.11
CA VAL A 283 -1.93 17.23 -6.65
C VAL A 283 -1.43 15.81 -6.83
N HIS A 284 -1.63 14.97 -5.81
CA HIS A 284 -1.36 13.54 -5.89
C HIS A 284 -2.69 12.77 -6.11
N ASP A 285 -2.88 12.33 -7.34
CA ASP A 285 -4.09 11.62 -7.79
C ASP A 285 -3.74 10.24 -8.36
N TYR A 286 -2.86 9.52 -7.67
CA TYR A 286 -2.29 8.25 -8.15
C TYR A 286 -3.27 7.09 -8.10
N MET A 287 -3.09 6.11 -9.00
CA MET A 287 -3.63 4.77 -8.78
C MET A 287 -2.78 4.09 -7.70
N HIS A 288 -3.14 4.29 -6.44
CA HIS A 288 -2.27 4.01 -5.29
C HIS A 288 -2.64 2.74 -4.51
N ALA A 289 -3.73 2.05 -4.84
CA ALA A 289 -4.08 0.77 -4.23
C ALA A 289 -2.98 -0.29 -4.48
N LYS A 290 -2.77 -1.15 -3.49
CA LYS A 290 -1.86 -2.30 -3.55
C LYS A 290 -2.66 -3.51 -3.13
N SER A 291 -3.34 -4.11 -4.12
CA SER A 291 -4.22 -5.25 -3.89
C SER A 291 -4.12 -6.24 -5.04
N ILE A 292 -3.91 -7.49 -4.71
CA ILE A 292 -3.84 -8.59 -5.65
C ILE A 292 -4.90 -9.62 -5.23
N VAL A 293 -5.71 -10.07 -6.19
CA VAL A 293 -6.62 -11.20 -6.03
C VAL A 293 -6.12 -12.34 -6.92
N ALA A 294 -5.94 -13.50 -6.33
CA ALA A 294 -5.63 -14.74 -7.02
C ALA A 294 -6.70 -15.76 -6.59
N ASP A 295 -7.67 -16.01 -7.45
CA ASP A 295 -8.87 -16.82 -7.15
C ASP A 295 -9.63 -16.31 -5.92
N ASP A 296 -9.54 -17.02 -4.77
CA ASP A 296 -10.21 -16.71 -3.50
C ASP A 296 -9.25 -16.13 -2.45
N GLU A 297 -8.04 -15.80 -2.88
CA GLU A 297 -7.01 -15.22 -2.04
C GLU A 297 -6.80 -13.74 -2.36
N VAL A 298 -6.56 -12.93 -1.31
CA VAL A 298 -6.24 -11.51 -1.43
C VAL A 298 -4.90 -11.25 -0.76
N LEU A 299 -4.03 -10.51 -1.43
CA LEU A 299 -2.83 -9.93 -0.84
C LEU A 299 -2.95 -8.42 -0.93
N THR A 300 -2.95 -7.74 0.22
CA THR A 300 -3.17 -6.28 0.27
C THR A 300 -2.46 -5.66 1.46
N GLY A 301 -2.13 -4.37 1.36
CA GLY A 301 -1.39 -3.65 2.39
C GLY A 301 -0.63 -2.45 1.82
N SER A 302 0.59 -2.25 2.26
CA SER A 302 1.43 -1.12 1.82
C SER A 302 2.36 -1.47 0.65
N PHE A 303 2.57 -2.77 0.36
CA PHE A 303 3.57 -3.27 -0.58
C PHE A 303 3.23 -2.96 -2.03
N ASN A 304 4.00 -2.10 -2.67
CA ASN A 304 4.00 -1.94 -4.11
C ASN A 304 4.59 -3.18 -4.79
N CYS A 305 4.04 -3.62 -5.91
CA CYS A 305 4.64 -4.69 -6.73
C CYS A 305 5.98 -4.26 -7.35
N SER A 306 6.86 -3.68 -6.55
CA SER A 306 8.10 -3.04 -7.00
C SER A 306 9.34 -3.68 -6.41
N ARG A 307 10.48 -3.50 -7.10
CA ARG A 307 11.77 -3.94 -6.60
C ARG A 307 12.15 -3.24 -5.29
N ASN A 308 11.87 -1.95 -5.17
CA ASN A 308 12.21 -1.19 -3.96
C ASN A 308 11.34 -1.62 -2.76
N GLY A 309 10.08 -2.02 -3.01
CA GLY A 309 9.21 -2.56 -1.96
C GLY A 309 9.80 -3.77 -1.24
N GLU A 310 10.68 -4.55 -1.89
CA GLU A 310 11.30 -5.72 -1.27
C GLU A 310 12.30 -5.36 -0.16
N SER A 311 12.86 -4.16 -0.18
CA SER A 311 13.82 -3.67 0.83
C SER A 311 13.20 -2.69 1.84
N ASN A 312 12.04 -2.15 1.56
CA ASN A 312 11.33 -1.27 2.48
C ASN A 312 10.74 -2.03 3.67
N ALA A 313 10.40 -1.32 4.74
CA ALA A 313 9.45 -1.83 5.73
C ALA A 313 8.03 -1.70 5.15
N GLU A 314 7.47 -2.83 4.76
CA GLU A 314 6.15 -2.98 4.14
C GLU A 314 5.34 -4.05 4.87
N ASN A 315 4.02 -3.97 4.79
CA ASN A 315 3.15 -5.06 5.23
C ASN A 315 2.25 -5.57 4.09
N VAL A 316 1.94 -6.87 4.16
CA VAL A 316 0.94 -7.54 3.33
C VAL A 316 0.08 -8.41 4.23
N LEU A 317 -1.23 -8.22 4.18
CA LEU A 317 -2.19 -9.20 4.67
C LEU A 317 -2.49 -10.20 3.55
N HIS A 318 -2.20 -11.46 3.77
CA HIS A 318 -2.68 -12.56 2.96
C HIS A 318 -4.00 -13.06 3.57
N VAL A 319 -5.08 -12.90 2.84
CA VAL A 319 -6.45 -13.23 3.28
C VAL A 319 -7.00 -14.31 2.37
N THR A 320 -7.51 -15.39 2.94
CA THR A 320 -8.20 -16.46 2.21
C THR A 320 -9.66 -16.47 2.64
N ALA A 321 -10.52 -15.97 1.78
CA ALA A 321 -11.98 -15.97 1.94
C ALA A 321 -12.64 -15.51 0.64
N GLU A 322 -13.45 -16.38 0.03
CA GLU A 322 -14.14 -16.07 -1.22
C GLU A 322 -14.96 -14.75 -1.18
N PRO A 323 -15.78 -14.45 -0.15
CA PRO A 323 -16.56 -13.21 -0.12
C PRO A 323 -15.69 -11.95 -0.08
N ILE A 324 -14.49 -12.03 0.54
CA ILE A 324 -13.55 -10.91 0.60
C ILE A 324 -12.85 -10.78 -0.76
N ALA A 325 -12.42 -11.90 -1.36
CA ALA A 325 -11.80 -11.91 -2.68
C ALA A 325 -12.75 -11.34 -3.76
N GLU A 326 -14.05 -11.68 -3.70
CA GLU A 326 -15.06 -11.09 -4.60
C GLU A 326 -15.17 -9.56 -4.44
N ARG A 327 -15.16 -9.05 -3.21
CA ARG A 327 -15.20 -7.60 -2.98
C ARG A 327 -13.98 -6.87 -3.52
N PHE A 328 -12.78 -7.43 -3.31
CA PHE A 328 -11.54 -6.88 -3.87
C PHE A 328 -11.48 -7.00 -5.39
N ALA A 329 -11.98 -8.10 -5.96
CA ALA A 329 -12.08 -8.27 -7.40
C ALA A 329 -13.04 -7.24 -8.01
N ALA A 330 -14.22 -7.06 -7.43
CA ALA A 330 -15.19 -6.05 -7.88
C ALA A 330 -14.62 -4.63 -7.81
N PHE A 331 -13.84 -4.30 -6.76
CA PHE A 331 -13.14 -3.02 -6.67
C PHE A 331 -12.11 -2.88 -7.80
N ALA A 332 -11.29 -3.90 -8.04
CA ALA A 332 -10.29 -3.87 -9.10
C ALA A 332 -10.94 -3.73 -10.49
N ASP A 333 -12.06 -4.43 -10.73
CA ASP A 333 -12.83 -4.33 -11.98
C ASP A 333 -13.44 -2.93 -12.16
N ALA A 334 -13.98 -2.33 -11.10
CA ALA A 334 -14.51 -0.97 -11.13
C ALA A 334 -13.43 0.07 -11.46
N VAL A 335 -12.25 -0.04 -10.83
CA VAL A 335 -11.09 0.83 -11.11
C VAL A 335 -10.61 0.63 -12.54
N ALA A 336 -10.49 -0.63 -12.99
CA ALA A 336 -10.09 -0.94 -14.36
C ALA A 336 -11.08 -0.38 -15.39
N ALA A 337 -12.39 -0.52 -15.15
CA ALA A 337 -13.43 0.01 -16.03
C ALA A 337 -13.40 1.54 -16.10
N ARG A 338 -13.14 2.22 -14.98
CA ARG A 338 -13.02 3.69 -14.93
C ARG A 338 -11.92 4.24 -15.83
N TYR A 339 -10.81 3.52 -15.94
CA TYR A 339 -9.64 3.93 -16.73
C TYR A 339 -9.50 3.16 -18.05
N ALA A 340 -10.52 2.37 -18.42
CA ALA A 340 -10.57 1.69 -19.71
C ALA A 340 -10.60 2.72 -20.87
N GLY A 341 -9.73 2.54 -21.86
CA GLY A 341 -9.65 3.47 -23.01
C GLY A 341 -8.76 4.70 -22.78
N SER A 342 -8.23 4.91 -21.59
CA SER A 342 -7.10 5.81 -21.42
C SER A 342 -5.94 5.30 -22.29
N PRO A 343 -5.33 6.09 -23.21
CA PRO A 343 -4.34 5.58 -24.13
C PRO A 343 -3.11 5.10 -23.37
N GLY A 344 -3.09 3.82 -23.02
CA GLY A 344 -1.90 3.13 -22.59
C GLY A 344 -0.85 3.16 -23.71
N LEU A 345 0.41 3.15 -23.35
CA LEU A 345 1.65 3.36 -24.12
C LEU A 345 1.86 2.59 -25.42
N ILE A 346 0.86 2.01 -26.06
CA ILE A 346 1.03 1.26 -27.30
C ILE A 346 0.37 1.99 -28.48
N ARG A 347 0.93 3.14 -28.89
CA ARG A 347 0.87 3.46 -30.32
C ARG A 347 1.84 2.51 -31.03
N ARG A 348 1.30 1.48 -31.69
CA ARG A 348 2.06 0.78 -32.72
C ARG A 348 2.58 1.86 -33.68
N SER A 349 3.90 2.04 -33.78
CA SER A 349 4.47 2.75 -34.90
C SER A 349 4.08 1.92 -36.12
N SER A 350 3.06 2.36 -36.84
CA SER A 350 2.80 1.92 -38.20
C SER A 350 4.00 2.37 -39.04
N ARG A 351 4.98 1.50 -39.22
CA ARG A 351 5.97 1.67 -40.29
C ARG A 351 5.19 1.64 -41.61
N ARG A 352 5.22 2.73 -42.31
CA ARG A 352 5.10 2.74 -43.79
C ARG A 352 6.45 2.36 -44.36
#